data_fef4f7193baa8b4a87f42b825b852368
#
_entry.id   fef4f7193baa8b4a87f42b825b852368
#
_cell.length_a   1.000
_cell.length_b   1.000
_cell.length_c   1.000
_cell.angle_alpha   90.00
_cell.angle_beta   90.00
_cell.angle_gamma   90.00
#
_symmetry.space_group_name_H-M   'P 1'
#
loop_
_entity.id
_entity.type
_entity.pdbx_description
1 polymer ?
#
loop_
_entity_poly.entity_id
_entity_poly.type
_entity_poly.pdbx_seq_one_letter_code
_entity_poly.pdbx_strand_id
1 'polypeptide(L)'
;TDQQAAVIGAEPGPLLVVAGAGAGKTETMAARVVWLVANGFARPDEVLGLTFTRKAAQEMGKRIRDRLGSLAANTDLVHRLDPSGELADNLQVIAPSVSTYDSYAGELIREYGLLVPVEPDARLITDAELHAIATDVVVNYSGGLITEMGSNPSLSTVVEDLLALTTAMGNELASPEWVRGHAHDFLAETESYPMAPRARVEFTKVLTNWRSKQEMRVNMLPLVEELAAELRRRGVVTFNEQMSVAAQLTRDHKAVGASQRSRYRVVMLDEYQDTSHAQRVLLRSLFGEGADPSLTVTAVGDPMQAIYGWRGATAANLAAFVEDFPSPAGPAPKKQLTTSWRNPPEVLKLANGVSDAVLGTAENRAVAALQARPAAEAGDVTLGFFPDQDTEIAYVADALAQEYRAAVQEGRALSAAALVRKNRHSPLLAAALEERGVPYEIVGLAGLLDVPEVADTVAIATMLVRPDDTAAALRLLGGPAVGLGLADLQALASRANNLHGSALDTPPEAAPADAAEHLHAQL
;
A
#
# COMPACT_ATOMS: atom_id res chain seq x y z
N THR A 1 -6.00 -0.45 31.00
CA THR A 1 -4.97 0.41 31.62
C THR A 1 -5.49 1.82 31.79
N ASP A 2 -4.87 2.61 32.69
CA ASP A 2 -5.21 4.02 32.89
C ASP A 2 -5.04 4.82 31.59
N GLN A 3 -4.03 4.49 30.79
CA GLN A 3 -3.82 5.10 29.48
C GLN A 3 -5.00 4.86 28.52
N GLN A 4 -5.49 3.62 28.45
CA GLN A 4 -6.67 3.30 27.64
C GLN A 4 -7.91 4.02 28.18
N ALA A 5 -8.14 4.00 29.49
CA ALA A 5 -9.25 4.73 30.12
C ALA A 5 -9.19 6.24 29.81
N ALA A 6 -7.98 6.84 29.88
CA ALA A 6 -7.77 8.25 29.54
C ALA A 6 -8.03 8.57 28.05
N VAL A 7 -7.78 7.62 27.13
CA VAL A 7 -8.14 7.79 25.71
C VAL A 7 -9.64 7.64 25.51
N ILE A 8 -10.24 6.60 26.10
CA ILE A 8 -11.68 6.30 25.96
C ILE A 8 -12.52 7.46 26.47
N GLY A 9 -12.23 7.95 27.68
CA GLY A 9 -12.97 9.03 28.34
C GLY A 9 -12.45 10.44 28.04
N ALA A 10 -11.60 10.62 27.02
CA ALA A 10 -11.18 11.95 26.61
C ALA A 10 -12.36 12.76 26.07
N GLU A 11 -12.40 14.05 26.39
CA GLU A 11 -13.42 14.98 25.92
C GLU A 11 -13.62 14.89 24.39
N PRO A 12 -14.84 15.15 23.88
CA PRO A 12 -15.08 15.28 22.45
C PRO A 12 -14.16 16.31 21.79
N GLY A 13 -13.77 16.04 20.56
CA GLY A 13 -12.85 16.90 19.80
C GLY A 13 -11.73 16.11 19.15
N PRO A 14 -10.74 16.78 18.55
CA PRO A 14 -9.61 16.12 17.92
C PRO A 14 -8.68 15.48 18.95
N LEU A 15 -8.22 14.26 18.67
CA LEU A 15 -7.32 13.52 19.55
C LEU A 15 -6.35 12.67 18.74
N LEU A 16 -5.05 12.84 18.95
CA LEU A 16 -4.04 11.94 18.43
C LEU A 16 -3.67 10.88 19.49
N VAL A 17 -3.75 9.62 19.13
CA VAL A 17 -3.34 8.49 19.96
C VAL A 17 -2.15 7.80 19.33
N VAL A 18 -0.99 7.90 19.94
CA VAL A 18 0.21 7.16 19.51
C VAL A 18 0.27 5.86 20.30
N ALA A 19 0.19 4.74 19.60
CA ALA A 19 0.01 3.45 20.25
C ALA A 19 0.89 2.39 19.58
N GLY A 20 1.85 1.86 20.31
CA GLY A 20 2.78 0.87 19.81
C GLY A 20 2.16 -0.49 19.49
N ALA A 21 3.02 -1.40 19.01
CA ALA A 21 2.61 -2.74 18.63
C ALA A 21 1.98 -3.51 19.80
N GLY A 22 0.78 -4.05 19.57
CA GLY A 22 0.06 -4.83 20.60
C GLY A 22 -0.55 -4.01 21.73
N ALA A 23 -0.55 -2.66 21.67
CA ALA A 23 -1.09 -1.80 22.73
C ALA A 23 -2.63 -1.73 22.77
N GLY A 24 -3.32 -2.47 21.92
CA GLY A 24 -4.78 -2.51 21.89
C GLY A 24 -5.42 -1.31 21.19
N LYS A 25 -4.79 -0.81 20.12
CA LYS A 25 -5.29 0.32 19.29
C LYS A 25 -6.77 0.18 18.96
N THR A 26 -7.12 -0.82 18.17
CA THR A 26 -8.49 -1.04 17.67
C THR A 26 -9.50 -1.27 18.79
N GLU A 27 -9.08 -1.93 19.87
CA GLU A 27 -9.90 -2.18 21.04
C GLU A 27 -10.24 -0.88 21.78
N THR A 28 -9.24 0.00 21.94
CA THR A 28 -9.42 1.31 22.59
C THR A 28 -10.29 2.23 21.72
N MET A 29 -10.14 2.19 20.39
CA MET A 29 -10.97 2.96 19.47
C MET A 29 -12.43 2.52 19.55
N ALA A 30 -12.69 1.21 19.50
CA ALA A 30 -14.06 0.68 19.60
C ALA A 30 -14.70 1.06 20.95
N ALA A 31 -13.94 0.98 22.04
CA ALA A 31 -14.43 1.38 23.36
C ALA A 31 -14.71 2.88 23.45
N ARG A 32 -13.89 3.74 22.79
CA ARG A 32 -14.13 5.17 22.70
C ARG A 32 -15.41 5.51 21.97
N VAL A 33 -15.68 4.82 20.83
CA VAL A 33 -16.96 4.98 20.12
C VAL A 33 -18.14 4.69 21.03
N VAL A 34 -18.09 3.56 21.75
CA VAL A 34 -19.16 3.18 22.69
C VAL A 34 -19.32 4.24 23.80
N TRP A 35 -18.22 4.75 24.32
CA TRP A 35 -18.26 5.80 25.35
C TRP A 35 -18.90 7.09 24.81
N LEU A 36 -18.55 7.52 23.60
CA LEU A 36 -19.13 8.72 22.96
C LEU A 36 -20.64 8.55 22.71
N VAL A 37 -21.07 7.39 22.22
CA VAL A 37 -22.47 7.06 21.97
C VAL A 37 -23.25 6.98 23.30
N ALA A 38 -22.70 6.27 24.30
CA ALA A 38 -23.32 6.10 25.61
C ALA A 38 -23.53 7.41 26.38
N ASN A 39 -22.69 8.42 26.11
CA ASN A 39 -22.80 9.75 26.74
C ASN A 39 -23.55 10.77 25.84
N GLY A 40 -24.18 10.33 24.74
CA GLY A 40 -25.02 11.18 23.91
C GLY A 40 -24.27 12.17 23.02
N PHE A 41 -22.96 11.99 22.80
CA PHE A 41 -22.17 12.87 21.92
C PHE A 41 -22.38 12.56 20.43
N ALA A 42 -22.82 11.37 20.10
CA ALA A 42 -23.18 10.98 18.74
C ALA A 42 -24.13 9.77 18.75
N ARG A 43 -24.93 9.63 17.70
CA ARG A 43 -25.66 8.41 17.40
C ARG A 43 -24.75 7.40 16.69
N PRO A 44 -25.07 6.10 16.67
CA PRO A 44 -24.27 5.09 15.96
C PRO A 44 -24.07 5.38 14.46
N ASP A 45 -25.09 5.95 13.77
CA ASP A 45 -25.03 6.31 12.35
C ASP A 45 -24.16 7.54 12.06
N GLU A 46 -23.87 8.35 13.07
CA GLU A 46 -22.99 9.51 12.97
C GLU A 46 -21.52 9.15 13.19
N VAL A 47 -21.20 7.83 13.28
CA VAL A 47 -19.83 7.33 13.44
C VAL A 47 -19.27 6.85 12.11
N LEU A 48 -18.10 7.40 11.72
CA LEU A 48 -17.30 6.98 10.58
C LEU A 48 -15.97 6.39 11.07
N GLY A 49 -15.69 5.15 10.69
CA GLY A 49 -14.39 4.51 10.88
C GLY A 49 -13.66 4.35 9.55
N LEU A 50 -12.41 4.81 9.48
CA LEU A 50 -11.57 4.65 8.29
C LEU A 50 -10.29 3.90 8.63
N THR A 51 -9.93 2.91 7.79
CA THR A 51 -8.73 2.09 7.95
C THR A 51 -8.14 1.71 6.59
N PHE A 52 -6.99 1.03 6.59
CA PHE A 52 -6.24 0.74 5.36
C PHE A 52 -6.74 -0.46 4.58
N THR A 53 -7.20 -1.52 5.25
CA THR A 53 -7.55 -2.77 4.59
C THR A 53 -9.01 -3.14 4.80
N ARG A 54 -9.62 -3.83 3.83
CA ARG A 54 -11.00 -4.34 3.94
C ARG A 54 -11.17 -5.24 5.17
N LYS A 55 -10.16 -6.08 5.47
CA LYS A 55 -10.17 -6.94 6.64
C LYS A 55 -10.20 -6.13 7.94
N ALA A 56 -9.33 -5.12 8.06
CA ALA A 56 -9.32 -4.23 9.22
C ALA A 56 -10.64 -3.45 9.38
N ALA A 57 -11.24 -2.99 8.28
CA ALA A 57 -12.55 -2.34 8.29
C ALA A 57 -13.66 -3.27 8.81
N GLN A 58 -13.68 -4.52 8.33
CA GLN A 58 -14.62 -5.53 8.81
C GLN A 58 -14.43 -5.85 10.30
N GLU A 59 -13.18 -6.02 10.74
CA GLU A 59 -12.84 -6.29 12.15
C GLU A 59 -13.23 -5.11 13.06
N MET A 60 -12.88 -3.88 12.68
CA MET A 60 -13.24 -2.67 13.42
C MET A 60 -14.76 -2.53 13.49
N GLY A 61 -15.46 -2.65 12.36
CA GLY A 61 -16.92 -2.56 12.31
C GLY A 61 -17.59 -3.63 13.15
N LYS A 62 -17.09 -4.88 13.13
CA LYS A 62 -17.58 -5.96 13.98
C LYS A 62 -17.39 -5.63 15.46
N ARG A 63 -16.19 -5.22 15.88
CA ARG A 63 -15.88 -4.89 17.27
C ARG A 63 -16.75 -3.76 17.81
N ILE A 64 -16.97 -2.70 17.02
CA ILE A 64 -17.84 -1.60 17.42
C ILE A 64 -19.28 -2.11 17.58
N ARG A 65 -19.81 -2.87 16.63
CA ARG A 65 -21.16 -3.46 16.70
C ARG A 65 -21.33 -4.39 17.90
N ASP A 66 -20.39 -5.31 18.13
CA ASP A 66 -20.44 -6.27 19.24
C ASP A 66 -20.47 -5.53 20.59
N ARG A 67 -19.70 -4.44 20.72
CA ARG A 67 -19.67 -3.63 21.96
C ARG A 67 -20.92 -2.77 22.13
N LEU A 68 -21.44 -2.16 21.06
CA LEU A 68 -22.74 -1.45 21.10
C LEU A 68 -23.88 -2.42 21.43
N GLY A 69 -23.85 -3.62 20.86
CA GLY A 69 -24.79 -4.70 21.21
C GLY A 69 -24.69 -5.12 22.68
N SER A 70 -23.47 -5.19 23.22
CA SER A 70 -23.25 -5.45 24.66
C SER A 70 -23.79 -4.32 25.55
N LEU A 71 -23.66 -3.06 25.12
CA LEU A 71 -24.27 -1.94 25.80
C LEU A 71 -25.81 -2.02 25.75
N ALA A 72 -26.37 -2.27 24.56
CA ALA A 72 -27.82 -2.41 24.35
C ALA A 72 -28.43 -3.53 25.22
N ALA A 73 -27.71 -4.64 25.41
CA ALA A 73 -28.14 -5.75 26.25
C ALA A 73 -28.20 -5.40 27.76
N ASN A 74 -27.50 -4.34 28.19
CA ASN A 74 -27.53 -3.87 29.58
C ASN A 74 -28.58 -2.77 29.76
N THR A 75 -29.84 -3.17 29.76
CA THR A 75 -31.00 -2.26 29.80
C THR A 75 -31.00 -1.34 31.03
N ASP A 76 -30.53 -1.83 32.19
CA ASP A 76 -30.44 -1.02 33.41
C ASP A 76 -29.40 0.09 33.28
N LEU A 77 -28.29 -0.19 32.62
CA LEU A 77 -27.25 0.82 32.35
C LEU A 77 -27.75 1.85 31.32
N VAL A 78 -28.33 1.37 30.22
CA VAL A 78 -28.88 2.23 29.16
C VAL A 78 -29.93 3.18 29.75
N HIS A 79 -30.88 2.68 30.55
CA HIS A 79 -31.90 3.50 31.19
C HIS A 79 -31.33 4.52 32.21
N ARG A 80 -30.23 4.17 32.88
CA ARG A 80 -29.53 5.11 33.79
C ARG A 80 -28.78 6.21 33.02
N LEU A 81 -28.21 5.88 31.85
CA LEU A 81 -27.50 6.83 31.00
C LEU A 81 -28.48 7.75 30.29
N ASP A 82 -29.58 7.20 29.80
CA ASP A 82 -30.64 7.94 29.14
C ASP A 82 -32.04 7.45 29.56
N PRO A 83 -32.65 8.11 30.56
CA PRO A 83 -34.02 7.80 30.98
C PRO A 83 -35.08 8.12 29.93
N SER A 84 -34.76 8.91 28.88
CA SER A 84 -35.71 9.25 27.81
C SER A 84 -36.01 8.06 26.90
N GLY A 85 -35.09 7.10 26.78
CA GLY A 85 -35.17 5.93 25.93
C GLY A 85 -34.59 6.13 24.51
N GLU A 86 -34.17 7.34 24.15
CA GLU A 86 -33.61 7.64 22.82
C GLU A 86 -32.34 6.82 22.54
N LEU A 87 -31.48 6.65 23.54
CA LEU A 87 -30.28 5.81 23.41
C LEU A 87 -30.65 4.34 23.14
N ALA A 88 -31.67 3.81 23.81
CA ALA A 88 -32.14 2.43 23.61
C ALA A 88 -32.61 2.22 22.17
N ASP A 89 -33.40 3.15 21.64
CA ASP A 89 -33.93 3.10 20.27
C ASP A 89 -32.80 3.21 19.24
N ASN A 90 -31.85 4.12 19.43
CA ASN A 90 -30.71 4.31 18.54
C ASN A 90 -29.78 3.06 18.48
N LEU A 91 -29.56 2.39 19.61
CA LEU A 91 -28.74 1.17 19.68
C LEU A 91 -29.35 -0.04 18.96
N GLN A 92 -30.67 -0.09 18.75
CA GLN A 92 -31.37 -1.20 18.10
C GLN A 92 -31.38 -1.12 16.57
N VAL A 93 -31.28 0.08 16.00
CA VAL A 93 -31.67 0.33 14.59
C VAL A 93 -30.47 0.56 13.67
N ILE A 94 -29.34 1.05 14.17
CA ILE A 94 -28.33 1.68 13.30
C ILE A 94 -26.92 1.18 13.59
N ALA A 95 -26.19 0.89 12.50
CA ALA A 95 -24.78 0.48 12.56
C ALA A 95 -23.84 1.63 12.13
N PRO A 96 -22.66 1.74 12.77
CA PRO A 96 -21.61 2.65 12.33
C PRO A 96 -21.13 2.36 10.91
N SER A 97 -20.76 3.42 10.18
CA SER A 97 -20.10 3.31 8.88
C SER A 97 -18.62 3.03 9.08
N VAL A 98 -18.12 1.92 8.55
CA VAL A 98 -16.68 1.60 8.59
C VAL A 98 -16.24 1.13 7.21
N SER A 99 -15.24 1.79 6.65
CA SER A 99 -14.72 1.51 5.32
C SER A 99 -13.20 1.71 5.23
N THR A 100 -12.62 1.40 4.07
CA THR A 100 -11.24 1.79 3.79
C THR A 100 -11.19 3.24 3.30
N TYR A 101 -10.02 3.89 3.45
CA TYR A 101 -9.79 5.23 2.91
C TYR A 101 -10.15 5.32 1.42
N ASP A 102 -9.74 4.31 0.63
CA ASP A 102 -10.01 4.29 -0.81
C ASP A 102 -11.50 4.08 -1.14
N SER A 103 -12.18 3.21 -0.38
CA SER A 103 -13.62 3.01 -0.56
C SER A 103 -14.42 4.28 -0.26
N TYR A 104 -14.03 5.00 0.80
CA TYR A 104 -14.65 6.28 1.17
C TYR A 104 -14.39 7.37 0.14
N ALA A 105 -13.16 7.45 -0.41
CA ALA A 105 -12.85 8.35 -1.53
C ALA A 105 -13.74 8.06 -2.76
N GLY A 106 -13.96 6.78 -3.08
CA GLY A 106 -14.88 6.38 -4.14
C GLY A 106 -16.34 6.74 -3.87
N GLU A 107 -16.80 6.66 -2.62
CA GLU A 107 -18.14 7.12 -2.24
C GLU A 107 -18.31 8.63 -2.46
N LEU A 108 -17.31 9.42 -2.07
CA LEU A 108 -17.32 10.88 -2.30
C LEU A 108 -17.37 11.23 -3.78
N ILE A 109 -16.63 10.54 -4.63
CA ILE A 109 -16.67 10.78 -6.08
C ILE A 109 -18.04 10.41 -6.65
N ARG A 110 -18.63 9.29 -6.25
CA ARG A 110 -19.98 8.92 -6.71
C ARG A 110 -21.04 9.94 -6.28
N GLU A 111 -20.90 10.50 -5.09
CA GLU A 111 -21.87 11.47 -4.54
C GLU A 111 -21.67 12.89 -5.09
N TYR A 112 -20.41 13.33 -5.26
CA TYR A 112 -20.07 14.72 -5.59
C TYR A 112 -19.23 14.88 -6.87
N GLY A 113 -18.95 13.83 -7.61
CA GLY A 113 -18.04 13.83 -8.77
C GLY A 113 -18.45 14.78 -9.90
N LEU A 114 -19.74 15.14 -9.98
CA LEU A 114 -20.21 16.16 -10.93
C LEU A 114 -19.65 17.58 -10.66
N LEU A 115 -19.04 17.80 -9.51
CA LEU A 115 -18.39 19.08 -9.19
C LEU A 115 -16.96 19.19 -9.77
N VAL A 116 -16.41 18.11 -10.25
CA VAL A 116 -15.06 18.04 -10.84
C VAL A 116 -15.15 17.39 -12.23
N PRO A 117 -14.19 17.63 -13.15
CA PRO A 117 -14.24 17.09 -14.51
C PRO A 117 -13.84 15.60 -14.55
N VAL A 118 -14.58 14.77 -13.81
CA VAL A 118 -14.35 13.32 -13.70
C VAL A 118 -15.66 12.58 -13.91
N GLU A 119 -15.61 11.44 -14.59
CA GLU A 119 -16.74 10.55 -14.76
C GLU A 119 -17.04 9.85 -13.41
N PRO A 120 -18.20 10.12 -12.75
CA PRO A 120 -18.51 9.53 -11.43
C PRO A 120 -18.62 8.00 -11.46
N ASP A 121 -19.02 7.44 -12.61
CA ASP A 121 -19.20 6.00 -12.83
C ASP A 121 -17.99 5.34 -13.51
N ALA A 122 -16.83 6.02 -13.56
CA ALA A 122 -15.62 5.44 -14.12
C ALA A 122 -15.28 4.12 -13.44
N ARG A 123 -15.00 3.10 -14.26
CA ARG A 123 -14.70 1.75 -13.78
C ARG A 123 -13.29 1.69 -13.17
N LEU A 124 -13.20 1.20 -11.94
CA LEU A 124 -11.93 0.97 -11.28
C LEU A 124 -11.16 -0.18 -11.97
N ILE A 125 -9.89 0.05 -12.30
CA ILE A 125 -9.02 -0.93 -12.96
C ILE A 125 -7.94 -1.47 -12.03
N THR A 126 -7.42 -2.64 -12.40
CA THR A 126 -6.29 -3.30 -11.72
C THR A 126 -4.95 -2.74 -12.20
N ASP A 127 -3.89 -2.99 -11.42
CA ASP A 127 -2.52 -2.60 -11.81
C ASP A 127 -2.09 -3.27 -13.13
N ALA A 128 -2.54 -4.51 -13.37
CA ALA A 128 -2.24 -5.22 -14.63
C ALA A 128 -2.90 -4.55 -15.85
N GLU A 129 -4.16 -4.11 -15.71
CA GLU A 129 -4.86 -3.40 -16.78
C GLU A 129 -4.25 -2.00 -16.99
N LEU A 130 -3.89 -1.31 -15.91
CA LEU A 130 -3.18 -0.04 -15.99
C LEU A 130 -1.84 -0.18 -16.72
N HIS A 131 -1.07 -1.23 -16.40
CA HIS A 131 0.20 -1.52 -17.06
C HIS A 131 0.02 -1.77 -18.57
N ALA A 132 -1.02 -2.50 -18.96
CA ALA A 132 -1.34 -2.71 -20.38
C ALA A 132 -1.68 -1.40 -21.09
N ILE A 133 -2.52 -0.55 -20.47
CA ILE A 133 -2.88 0.76 -21.03
C ILE A 133 -1.63 1.66 -21.15
N ALA A 134 -0.80 1.71 -20.11
CA ALA A 134 0.45 2.48 -20.14
C ALA A 134 1.40 1.98 -21.23
N THR A 135 1.47 0.66 -21.45
CA THR A 135 2.26 0.08 -22.54
C THR A 135 1.73 0.55 -23.89
N ASP A 136 0.42 0.50 -24.13
CA ASP A 136 -0.20 1.01 -25.36
C ASP A 136 0.13 2.50 -25.58
N VAL A 137 0.05 3.32 -24.55
CA VAL A 137 0.39 4.75 -24.61
C VAL A 137 1.85 4.94 -25.01
N VAL A 138 2.79 4.26 -24.36
CA VAL A 138 4.23 4.39 -24.67
C VAL A 138 4.55 3.91 -26.07
N VAL A 139 3.99 2.80 -26.53
CA VAL A 139 4.23 2.24 -27.88
C VAL A 139 3.71 3.17 -28.97
N ASN A 140 2.56 3.80 -28.76
CA ASN A 140 1.94 4.68 -29.76
C ASN A 140 2.41 6.15 -29.67
N TYR A 141 3.26 6.47 -28.68
CA TYR A 141 3.74 7.83 -28.49
C TYR A 141 4.74 8.22 -29.60
N SER A 142 4.45 9.28 -30.34
CA SER A 142 5.26 9.78 -31.43
C SER A 142 6.22 10.92 -31.05
N GLY A 143 6.25 11.32 -29.77
CA GLY A 143 7.16 12.36 -29.28
C GLY A 143 8.59 11.88 -29.09
N GLY A 144 9.57 12.79 -29.16
CA GLY A 144 11.00 12.52 -29.19
C GLY A 144 11.68 12.04 -27.90
N LEU A 145 10.97 11.39 -27.00
CA LEU A 145 11.44 11.02 -25.65
C LEU A 145 12.72 10.16 -25.60
N ILE A 146 12.89 9.26 -26.56
CA ILE A 146 13.93 8.20 -26.49
C ILE A 146 15.30 8.73 -26.88
N THR A 147 15.35 9.74 -27.73
CA THR A 147 16.62 10.33 -28.23
C THR A 147 17.30 11.29 -27.24
N GLU A 148 16.55 11.85 -26.29
CA GLU A 148 17.06 12.82 -25.33
C GLU A 148 17.56 12.19 -24.01
N MET A 149 17.15 10.94 -23.69
CA MET A 149 17.49 10.27 -22.42
C MET A 149 18.91 9.67 -22.39
N GLY A 150 19.73 9.81 -23.43
CA GLY A 150 21.15 9.43 -23.45
C GLY A 150 21.45 7.92 -23.25
N SER A 151 20.47 7.12 -22.94
CA SER A 151 20.47 5.65 -22.88
C SER A 151 19.20 5.17 -23.56
N ASN A 152 19.26 4.03 -24.24
CA ASN A 152 18.09 3.45 -24.90
C ASN A 152 17.36 2.53 -23.87
N PRO A 153 16.45 3.05 -23.00
CA PRO A 153 15.79 2.24 -22.01
C PRO A 153 14.87 1.21 -22.69
N SER A 154 14.69 0.08 -22.04
CA SER A 154 13.71 -0.91 -22.53
C SER A 154 12.28 -0.36 -22.41
N LEU A 155 11.37 -0.85 -23.23
CA LEU A 155 9.94 -0.49 -23.14
C LEU A 155 9.40 -0.68 -21.72
N SER A 156 9.73 -1.80 -21.07
CA SER A 156 9.31 -2.07 -19.70
C SER A 156 9.80 -1.02 -18.71
N THR A 157 11.06 -0.57 -18.84
CA THR A 157 11.61 0.48 -17.99
C THR A 157 10.85 1.80 -18.14
N VAL A 158 10.53 2.20 -19.37
CA VAL A 158 9.76 3.43 -19.62
C VAL A 158 8.36 3.34 -19.03
N VAL A 159 7.69 2.20 -19.18
CA VAL A 159 6.35 1.95 -18.62
C VAL A 159 6.39 1.98 -17.09
N GLU A 160 7.35 1.31 -16.46
CA GLU A 160 7.52 1.30 -15.01
C GLU A 160 7.78 2.71 -14.46
N ASP A 161 8.67 3.49 -15.11
CA ASP A 161 8.99 4.86 -14.72
C ASP A 161 7.78 5.79 -14.91
N LEU A 162 7.01 5.64 -15.99
CA LEU A 162 5.77 6.37 -16.23
C LEU A 162 4.75 6.11 -15.11
N LEU A 163 4.52 4.85 -14.77
CA LEU A 163 3.57 4.46 -13.72
C LEU A 163 4.04 4.93 -12.35
N ALA A 164 5.34 4.84 -12.06
CA ALA A 164 5.92 5.33 -10.82
C ALA A 164 5.79 6.85 -10.68
N LEU A 165 6.06 7.61 -11.75
CA LEU A 165 5.91 9.07 -11.76
C LEU A 165 4.45 9.48 -11.59
N THR A 166 3.52 8.87 -12.35
CA THR A 166 2.08 9.13 -12.25
C THR A 166 1.57 8.85 -10.83
N THR A 167 1.98 7.74 -10.25
CA THR A 167 1.62 7.37 -8.86
C THR A 167 2.16 8.37 -7.85
N ALA A 168 3.42 8.78 -7.99
CA ALA A 168 4.02 9.76 -7.09
C ALA A 168 3.33 11.13 -7.20
N MET A 169 3.04 11.59 -8.41
CA MET A 169 2.31 12.84 -8.64
C MET A 169 0.91 12.80 -8.02
N GLY A 170 0.19 11.69 -8.17
CA GLY A 170 -1.14 11.52 -7.55
C GLY A 170 -1.07 11.54 -6.03
N ASN A 171 -0.16 10.80 -5.43
CA ASN A 171 0.01 10.76 -3.98
C ASN A 171 0.35 12.13 -3.36
N GLU A 172 1.13 12.95 -4.08
CA GLU A 172 1.56 14.28 -3.64
C GLU A 172 0.64 15.41 -4.16
N LEU A 173 -0.39 15.10 -4.93
CA LEU A 173 -1.26 16.07 -5.61
C LEU A 173 -0.48 17.07 -6.46
N ALA A 174 0.64 16.62 -7.06
CA ALA A 174 1.51 17.45 -7.88
C ALA A 174 1.00 17.53 -9.32
N SER A 175 0.88 18.77 -9.85
CA SER A 175 0.52 18.95 -11.27
C SER A 175 1.76 18.82 -12.16
N PRO A 176 1.59 18.55 -13.47
CA PRO A 176 2.68 18.58 -14.43
C PRO A 176 3.46 19.92 -14.43
N GLU A 177 2.77 21.04 -14.26
CA GLU A 177 3.37 22.37 -14.18
C GLU A 177 4.24 22.52 -12.93
N TRP A 178 3.76 22.01 -11.79
CA TRP A 178 4.53 22.03 -10.55
C TRP A 178 5.81 21.20 -10.68
N VAL A 179 5.72 19.99 -11.25
CA VAL A 179 6.88 19.11 -11.47
C VAL A 179 7.89 19.78 -12.41
N ARG A 180 7.41 20.39 -13.50
CA ARG A 180 8.26 21.12 -14.47
C ARG A 180 8.96 22.32 -13.81
N GLY A 181 8.23 23.14 -13.06
CA GLY A 181 8.76 24.28 -12.33
C GLY A 181 9.82 23.87 -11.30
N HIS A 182 9.51 22.90 -10.46
CA HIS A 182 10.44 22.39 -9.43
C HIS A 182 11.72 21.80 -10.04
N ALA A 183 11.60 21.05 -11.13
CA ALA A 183 12.77 20.49 -11.82
C ALA A 183 13.64 21.60 -12.42
N HIS A 184 13.03 22.61 -13.03
CA HIS A 184 13.73 23.76 -13.59
C HIS A 184 14.47 24.56 -12.51
N ASP A 185 13.82 24.84 -11.38
CA ASP A 185 14.43 25.55 -10.25
C ASP A 185 15.62 24.77 -9.69
N PHE A 186 15.48 23.44 -9.50
CA PHE A 186 16.57 22.58 -9.04
C PHE A 186 17.76 22.59 -10.02
N LEU A 187 17.50 22.51 -11.33
CA LEU A 187 18.54 22.52 -12.35
C LEU A 187 19.28 23.86 -12.36
N ALA A 188 18.53 24.96 -12.30
CA ALA A 188 19.10 26.33 -12.26
C ALA A 188 19.91 26.58 -10.98
N GLU A 189 19.39 26.16 -9.82
CA GLU A 189 20.10 26.30 -8.55
C GLU A 189 21.43 25.53 -8.58
N THR A 190 21.42 24.29 -9.04
CA THR A 190 22.61 23.44 -9.08
C THR A 190 23.66 23.94 -10.09
N GLU A 191 23.27 24.64 -11.16
CA GLU A 191 24.20 25.33 -12.08
C GLU A 191 24.95 26.49 -11.42
N SER A 192 24.34 27.12 -10.42
CA SER A 192 24.94 28.22 -9.69
C SER A 192 26.03 27.80 -8.69
N TYR A 193 26.16 26.50 -8.40
CA TYR A 193 27.11 26.01 -7.42
C TYR A 193 28.57 26.17 -7.93
N PRO A 194 29.44 26.73 -7.09
CA PRO A 194 30.84 26.91 -7.49
C PRO A 194 31.54 25.54 -7.60
N MET A 195 32.34 25.38 -8.65
CA MET A 195 33.21 24.22 -8.78
C MET A 195 34.19 24.14 -7.61
N ALA A 196 34.31 22.96 -7.02
CA ALA A 196 35.27 22.73 -5.95
C ALA A 196 36.71 22.98 -6.46
N PRO A 197 37.59 23.59 -5.66
CA PRO A 197 38.99 23.77 -6.03
C PRO A 197 39.63 22.45 -6.45
N ARG A 198 40.25 22.39 -7.64
CA ARG A 198 40.86 21.18 -8.24
C ARG A 198 39.86 20.11 -8.72
N ALA A 199 38.56 20.38 -8.79
CA ALA A 199 37.63 19.46 -9.42
C ALA A 199 37.96 19.29 -10.92
N ARG A 200 37.83 18.04 -11.41
CA ARG A 200 38.03 17.72 -12.84
C ARG A 200 36.72 17.65 -13.62
N VAL A 201 35.61 17.67 -12.90
CA VAL A 201 34.25 17.60 -13.43
C VAL A 201 33.40 18.65 -12.73
N GLU A 202 32.44 19.19 -13.43
CA GLU A 202 31.58 20.26 -12.96
C GLU A 202 30.71 19.79 -11.77
N PHE A 203 30.13 18.60 -11.89
CA PHE A 203 29.27 18.01 -10.85
C PHE A 203 29.80 16.66 -10.35
N THR A 204 29.57 16.38 -9.09
CA THR A 204 29.80 15.03 -8.56
C THR A 204 28.88 14.02 -9.25
N LYS A 205 29.27 12.74 -9.30
CA LYS A 205 28.44 11.67 -9.87
C LYS A 205 27.02 11.61 -9.26
N VAL A 206 26.90 11.92 -7.97
CA VAL A 206 25.61 11.95 -7.27
C VAL A 206 24.75 13.09 -7.80
N LEU A 207 25.30 14.30 -7.90
CA LEU A 207 24.57 15.47 -8.38
C LEU A 207 24.20 15.34 -9.86
N THR A 208 25.11 14.83 -10.70
CA THR A 208 24.81 14.50 -12.10
C THR A 208 23.61 13.56 -12.20
N ASN A 209 23.59 12.50 -11.41
CA ASN A 209 22.48 11.55 -11.40
C ASN A 209 21.16 12.20 -10.95
N TRP A 210 21.20 13.09 -9.97
CA TRP A 210 19.99 13.82 -9.55
C TRP A 210 19.49 14.78 -10.62
N ARG A 211 20.38 15.50 -11.30
CA ARG A 211 20.03 16.38 -12.43
C ARG A 211 19.37 15.59 -13.55
N SER A 212 20.01 14.50 -14.00
CA SER A 212 19.44 13.62 -15.04
C SER A 212 18.06 13.08 -14.67
N LYS A 213 17.83 12.76 -13.40
CA LYS A 213 16.49 12.33 -12.94
C LYS A 213 15.45 13.45 -13.02
N GLN A 214 15.83 14.71 -12.78
CA GLN A 214 14.89 15.83 -12.95
C GLN A 214 14.55 16.06 -14.42
N GLU A 215 15.56 16.04 -15.29
CA GLU A 215 15.36 16.13 -16.75
C GLU A 215 14.45 15.01 -17.26
N MET A 216 14.70 13.76 -16.83
CA MET A 216 13.87 12.61 -17.20
C MET A 216 12.41 12.80 -16.77
N ARG A 217 12.16 13.27 -15.54
CA ARG A 217 10.79 13.54 -15.07
C ARG A 217 10.07 14.54 -15.97
N VAL A 218 10.73 15.64 -16.33
CA VAL A 218 10.15 16.66 -17.24
C VAL A 218 9.84 16.05 -18.61
N ASN A 219 10.76 15.27 -19.15
CA ASN A 219 10.58 14.62 -20.45
C ASN A 219 9.46 13.56 -20.47
N MET A 220 9.13 12.99 -19.30
CA MET A 220 8.03 12.02 -19.18
C MET A 220 6.65 12.68 -18.96
N LEU A 221 6.57 13.98 -18.63
CA LEU A 221 5.28 14.63 -18.38
C LEU A 221 4.29 14.53 -19.54
N PRO A 222 4.69 14.64 -20.82
CA PRO A 222 3.75 14.43 -21.93
C PRO A 222 3.13 13.03 -21.95
N LEU A 223 3.89 11.99 -21.56
CA LEU A 223 3.35 10.63 -21.42
C LEU A 223 2.38 10.51 -20.24
N VAL A 224 2.64 11.22 -19.12
CA VAL A 224 1.70 11.28 -17.98
C VAL A 224 0.39 11.92 -18.41
N GLU A 225 0.44 13.01 -19.18
CA GLU A 225 -0.74 13.70 -19.71
C GLU A 225 -1.52 12.82 -20.70
N GLU A 226 -0.80 12.11 -21.58
CA GLU A 226 -1.41 11.17 -22.54
C GLU A 226 -2.05 9.96 -21.84
N LEU A 227 -1.38 9.38 -20.82
CA LEU A 227 -1.94 8.31 -20.02
C LEU A 227 -3.23 8.75 -19.33
N ALA A 228 -3.24 9.93 -18.73
CA ALA A 228 -4.43 10.48 -18.09
C ALA A 228 -5.57 10.72 -19.10
N ALA A 229 -5.25 11.18 -20.31
CA ALA A 229 -6.23 11.35 -21.38
C ALA A 229 -6.80 10.00 -21.84
N GLU A 230 -5.95 8.98 -21.97
CA GLU A 230 -6.36 7.63 -22.39
C GLU A 230 -7.24 6.94 -21.34
N LEU A 231 -6.91 7.07 -20.06
CA LEU A 231 -7.74 6.56 -18.96
C LEU A 231 -9.14 7.19 -18.97
N ARG A 232 -9.23 8.52 -19.15
CA ARG A 232 -10.50 9.23 -19.30
C ARG A 232 -11.27 8.77 -20.54
N ARG A 233 -10.59 8.62 -21.69
CA ARG A 233 -11.20 8.14 -22.94
C ARG A 233 -11.81 6.75 -22.80
N ARG A 234 -11.15 5.86 -22.01
CA ARG A 234 -11.65 4.51 -21.71
C ARG A 234 -12.72 4.49 -20.60
N GLY A 235 -13.01 5.60 -19.94
CA GLY A 235 -13.92 5.66 -18.79
C GLY A 235 -13.45 4.82 -17.60
N VAL A 236 -12.14 4.79 -17.36
CA VAL A 236 -11.52 4.00 -16.28
C VAL A 236 -10.72 4.88 -15.33
N VAL A 237 -10.58 4.42 -14.08
CA VAL A 237 -9.88 5.13 -13.01
C VAL A 237 -9.03 4.17 -12.19
N THR A 238 -7.89 4.62 -11.69
CA THR A 238 -7.06 3.88 -10.75
C THR A 238 -7.41 4.24 -9.30
N PHE A 239 -7.02 3.40 -8.33
CA PHE A 239 -7.16 3.73 -6.90
C PHE A 239 -6.46 5.04 -6.53
N ASN A 240 -5.25 5.25 -7.08
CA ASN A 240 -4.47 6.45 -6.82
C ASN A 240 -5.13 7.71 -7.39
N GLU A 241 -5.61 7.65 -8.63
CA GLU A 241 -6.34 8.74 -9.25
C GLU A 241 -7.65 9.05 -8.52
N GLN A 242 -8.42 8.02 -8.13
CA GLN A 242 -9.62 8.16 -7.33
C GLN A 242 -9.34 8.92 -6.03
N MET A 243 -8.26 8.59 -5.32
CA MET A 243 -7.86 9.28 -4.09
C MET A 243 -7.46 10.74 -4.37
N SER A 244 -6.68 10.98 -5.41
CA SER A 244 -6.24 12.33 -5.81
C SER A 244 -7.43 13.23 -6.16
N VAL A 245 -8.35 12.71 -6.94
CA VAL A 245 -9.58 13.42 -7.34
C VAL A 245 -10.45 13.73 -6.12
N ALA A 246 -10.65 12.78 -5.21
CA ALA A 246 -11.41 13.00 -3.98
C ALA A 246 -10.74 14.07 -3.09
N ALA A 247 -9.42 14.08 -3.01
CA ALA A 247 -8.68 15.09 -2.26
C ALA A 247 -8.81 16.49 -2.88
N GLN A 248 -8.72 16.61 -4.20
CA GLN A 248 -8.94 17.86 -4.93
C GLN A 248 -10.39 18.35 -4.77
N LEU A 249 -11.37 17.46 -4.99
CA LEU A 249 -12.80 17.74 -4.81
C LEU A 249 -13.08 18.36 -3.44
N THR A 250 -12.60 17.75 -2.38
CA THR A 250 -12.87 18.21 -1.01
C THR A 250 -12.12 19.49 -0.64
N ARG A 251 -10.92 19.68 -1.18
CA ARG A 251 -10.13 20.90 -1.00
C ARG A 251 -10.80 22.11 -1.70
N ASP A 252 -11.28 21.91 -2.92
CA ASP A 252 -11.78 22.99 -3.78
C ASP A 252 -13.27 23.27 -3.53
N HIS A 253 -14.02 22.31 -2.98
CA HIS A 253 -15.47 22.43 -2.70
C HIS A 253 -15.79 22.25 -1.21
N LYS A 254 -15.68 23.32 -0.43
CA LYS A 254 -15.90 23.29 1.03
C LYS A 254 -17.30 22.83 1.45
N ALA A 255 -18.29 22.93 0.57
CA ALA A 255 -19.64 22.42 0.80
C ALA A 255 -19.67 20.91 1.03
N VAL A 256 -18.77 20.16 0.37
CA VAL A 256 -18.62 18.71 0.57
C VAL A 256 -18.21 18.41 2.02
N GLY A 257 -17.19 19.11 2.54
CA GLY A 257 -16.78 19.00 3.92
C GLY A 257 -17.89 19.32 4.92
N ALA A 258 -18.65 20.39 4.67
CA ALA A 258 -19.81 20.77 5.49
C ALA A 258 -20.89 19.67 5.50
N SER A 259 -21.21 19.10 4.34
CA SER A 259 -22.16 17.97 4.22
C SER A 259 -21.67 16.74 5.00
N GLN A 260 -20.40 16.37 4.87
CA GLN A 260 -19.84 15.20 5.59
C GLN A 260 -19.81 15.43 7.10
N ARG A 261 -19.50 16.63 7.60
CA ARG A 261 -19.59 16.97 9.02
C ARG A 261 -21.02 17.00 9.57
N SER A 262 -22.01 17.29 8.74
CA SER A 262 -23.42 17.16 9.15
C SER A 262 -23.86 15.70 9.28
N ARG A 263 -23.24 14.81 8.51
CA ARG A 263 -23.52 13.36 8.52
C ARG A 263 -22.74 12.62 9.62
N TYR A 264 -21.49 12.99 9.86
CA TYR A 264 -20.62 12.30 10.80
C TYR A 264 -20.15 13.23 11.91
N ARG A 265 -20.43 12.86 13.16
CA ARG A 265 -19.99 13.55 14.38
C ARG A 265 -18.77 12.95 15.03
N VAL A 266 -18.54 11.66 14.77
CA VAL A 266 -17.38 10.92 15.29
C VAL A 266 -16.64 10.27 14.13
N VAL A 267 -15.38 10.61 13.97
CA VAL A 267 -14.49 10.07 12.93
C VAL A 267 -13.32 9.37 13.58
N MET A 268 -13.14 8.09 13.28
CA MET A 268 -12.04 7.25 13.76
C MET A 268 -11.10 6.93 12.59
N LEU A 269 -9.83 7.34 12.70
CA LEU A 269 -8.79 7.17 11.69
C LEU A 269 -7.76 6.16 12.22
N ASP A 270 -7.78 4.93 11.70
CA ASP A 270 -6.84 3.87 12.10
C ASP A 270 -5.63 3.82 11.17
N GLU A 271 -4.49 3.38 11.70
CA GLU A 271 -3.19 3.29 11.02
C GLU A 271 -2.79 4.60 10.31
N TYR A 272 -3.03 5.74 10.95
CA TYR A 272 -2.86 7.07 10.33
C TYR A 272 -1.42 7.36 9.87
N GLN A 273 -0.40 6.65 10.39
CA GLN A 273 0.99 6.73 9.95
C GLN A 273 1.19 6.25 8.50
N ASP A 274 0.27 5.46 7.98
CA ASP A 274 0.35 4.92 6.62
C ASP A 274 -0.39 5.76 5.57
N THR A 275 -0.92 6.93 5.96
CA THR A 275 -1.61 7.83 5.04
C THR A 275 -0.64 8.51 4.07
N SER A 276 -1.06 8.68 2.80
CA SER A 276 -0.39 9.50 1.81
C SER A 276 -0.71 10.99 2.00
N HIS A 277 0.01 11.88 1.30
CA HIS A 277 -0.31 13.30 1.32
C HIS A 277 -1.74 13.57 0.78
N ALA A 278 -2.16 12.90 -0.29
CA ALA A 278 -3.51 13.04 -0.83
C ALA A 278 -4.59 12.65 0.20
N GLN A 279 -4.41 11.53 0.92
CA GLN A 279 -5.31 11.11 2.00
C GLN A 279 -5.34 12.14 3.15
N ARG A 280 -4.18 12.67 3.52
CA ARG A 280 -4.09 13.73 4.54
C ARG A 280 -4.87 14.98 4.11
N VAL A 281 -4.69 15.44 2.84
CA VAL A 281 -5.43 16.58 2.30
C VAL A 281 -6.94 16.32 2.29
N LEU A 282 -7.36 15.14 1.84
CA LEU A 282 -8.76 14.71 1.88
C LEU A 282 -9.36 14.85 3.27
N LEU A 283 -8.74 14.21 4.26
CA LEU A 283 -9.24 14.16 5.64
C LEU A 283 -9.23 15.54 6.31
N ARG A 284 -8.17 16.32 6.11
CA ARG A 284 -8.08 17.68 6.61
C ARG A 284 -9.15 18.57 6.03
N SER A 285 -9.39 18.52 4.71
CA SER A 285 -10.41 19.33 4.04
C SER A 285 -11.83 18.97 4.48
N LEU A 286 -12.08 17.70 4.80
CA LEU A 286 -13.39 17.24 5.29
C LEU A 286 -13.61 17.58 6.76
N PHE A 287 -12.63 17.32 7.62
CA PHE A 287 -12.84 17.26 9.07
C PHE A 287 -11.88 18.15 9.87
N GLY A 288 -10.87 18.77 9.25
CA GLY A 288 -9.84 19.56 9.94
C GLY A 288 -10.06 21.05 9.87
N GLU A 289 -10.63 21.57 8.81
CA GLU A 289 -10.81 23.01 8.62
C GLU A 289 -12.02 23.54 9.39
N GLY A 290 -11.78 24.53 10.25
CA GLY A 290 -12.84 25.32 10.87
C GLY A 290 -13.41 24.78 12.17
N ALA A 291 -12.63 23.95 12.89
CA ALA A 291 -12.89 23.55 14.29
C ALA A 291 -14.39 23.48 14.67
N ASP A 292 -15.13 22.54 14.09
CA ASP A 292 -16.51 22.28 14.53
C ASP A 292 -16.43 21.65 15.94
N PRO A 293 -16.86 22.36 17.01
CA PRO A 293 -16.76 21.87 18.38
C PRO A 293 -17.61 20.61 18.63
N SER A 294 -18.54 20.30 17.74
CA SER A 294 -19.37 19.10 17.82
C SER A 294 -18.75 17.88 17.12
N LEU A 295 -17.63 18.07 16.42
CA LEU A 295 -16.94 17.00 15.69
C LEU A 295 -15.83 16.39 16.55
N THR A 296 -15.84 15.08 16.70
CA THR A 296 -14.78 14.32 17.36
C THR A 296 -13.97 13.54 16.31
N VAL A 297 -12.70 13.88 16.14
CA VAL A 297 -11.78 13.17 15.25
C VAL A 297 -10.70 12.49 16.07
N THR A 298 -10.60 11.18 16.04
CA THR A 298 -9.55 10.43 16.74
C THR A 298 -8.70 9.69 15.74
N ALA A 299 -7.42 10.08 15.62
CA ALA A 299 -6.44 9.35 14.84
C ALA A 299 -5.59 8.46 15.75
N VAL A 300 -5.35 7.23 15.28
CA VAL A 300 -4.49 6.27 15.96
C VAL A 300 -3.41 5.79 15.01
N GLY A 301 -2.17 5.70 15.49
CA GLY A 301 -1.07 5.23 14.68
C GLY A 301 0.21 4.95 15.48
N ASP A 302 1.15 4.30 14.80
CA ASP A 302 2.49 4.03 15.31
C ASP A 302 3.54 4.40 14.26
N PRO A 303 4.32 5.44 14.45
CA PRO A 303 5.32 5.85 13.47
C PRO A 303 6.39 4.77 13.19
N MET A 304 6.60 3.81 14.13
CA MET A 304 7.50 2.67 13.94
C MET A 304 6.88 1.56 13.06
N GLN A 305 5.58 1.61 12.80
CA GLN A 305 4.86 0.68 11.94
C GLN A 305 4.50 1.29 10.57
N ALA A 306 5.10 2.42 10.19
CA ALA A 306 4.93 3.01 8.87
C ALA A 306 5.64 2.15 7.80
N ILE A 307 4.90 1.29 7.12
CA ILE A 307 5.44 0.30 6.17
C ILE A 307 4.98 0.51 4.72
N TYR A 308 4.16 1.52 4.47
CA TYR A 308 3.63 1.83 3.13
C TYR A 308 4.30 3.04 2.47
N GLY A 309 5.56 3.35 2.82
CA GLY A 309 6.33 4.43 2.20
C GLY A 309 6.42 4.35 0.67
N TRP A 310 6.44 3.15 0.11
CA TRP A 310 6.40 2.90 -1.33
C TRP A 310 5.04 3.27 -1.99
N ARG A 311 3.99 3.47 -1.19
CA ARG A 311 2.69 4.01 -1.61
C ARG A 311 2.52 5.50 -1.30
N GLY A 312 3.61 6.22 -0.99
CA GLY A 312 3.58 7.64 -0.64
C GLY A 312 3.18 7.93 0.81
N ALA A 313 3.10 6.90 1.67
CA ALA A 313 2.90 7.12 3.09
C ALA A 313 4.12 7.75 3.74
N THR A 314 3.88 8.63 4.72
CA THR A 314 4.94 9.22 5.53
C THR A 314 4.55 9.29 7.00
N ALA A 315 5.43 8.81 7.88
CA ALA A 315 5.26 8.92 9.33
C ALA A 315 5.10 10.38 9.80
N ALA A 316 5.57 11.35 9.01
CA ALA A 316 5.39 12.78 9.28
C ALA A 316 3.91 13.19 9.30
N ASN A 317 3.03 12.50 8.59
CA ASN A 317 1.59 12.77 8.61
C ASN A 317 0.99 12.55 10.00
N LEU A 318 1.48 11.55 10.75
CA LEU A 318 1.03 11.33 12.13
C LEU A 318 1.38 12.53 13.03
N ALA A 319 2.57 13.08 12.88
CA ALA A 319 2.99 14.28 13.61
C ALA A 319 2.19 15.52 13.20
N ALA A 320 1.88 15.64 11.91
CA ALA A 320 1.14 16.78 11.37
C ALA A 320 -0.35 16.79 11.77
N PHE A 321 -0.91 15.68 12.24
CA PHE A 321 -2.30 15.58 12.67
C PHE A 321 -2.70 16.67 13.67
N VAL A 322 -1.84 16.98 14.64
CA VAL A 322 -2.14 17.93 15.69
C VAL A 322 -2.35 19.37 15.19
N GLU A 323 -1.75 19.70 14.05
CA GLU A 323 -1.91 20.99 13.37
C GLU A 323 -3.03 20.96 12.34
N ASP A 324 -3.24 19.83 11.67
CA ASP A 324 -4.30 19.64 10.67
C ASP A 324 -5.70 19.62 11.30
N PHE A 325 -5.79 19.16 12.55
CA PHE A 325 -7.03 19.04 13.31
C PHE A 325 -6.90 19.78 14.66
N PRO A 326 -6.82 21.11 14.64
CA PRO A 326 -6.65 21.87 15.87
C PRO A 326 -7.89 21.81 16.76
N SER A 327 -7.68 21.83 18.08
CA SER A 327 -8.74 22.09 19.05
C SER A 327 -8.98 23.59 19.21
N PRO A 328 -10.11 24.03 19.80
CA PRO A 328 -10.32 25.44 20.11
C PRO A 328 -9.24 26.04 21.03
N ALA A 329 -8.54 25.22 21.80
CA ALA A 329 -7.48 25.63 22.72
C ALA A 329 -6.07 25.62 22.09
N GLY A 330 -5.92 25.18 20.84
CA GLY A 330 -4.62 25.06 20.14
C GLY A 330 -4.47 23.70 19.43
N PRO A 331 -3.25 23.19 19.26
CA PRO A 331 -3.00 21.90 18.62
C PRO A 331 -3.79 20.76 19.30
N ALA A 332 -4.17 19.74 18.53
CA ALA A 332 -4.88 18.59 19.07
C ALA A 332 -4.09 17.93 20.23
N PRO A 333 -4.77 17.52 21.30
CA PRO A 333 -4.11 16.78 22.39
C PRO A 333 -3.58 15.44 21.88
N LYS A 334 -2.44 15.02 22.46
CA LYS A 334 -1.77 13.77 22.17
C LYS A 334 -1.78 12.86 23.39
N LYS A 335 -2.19 11.61 23.21
CA LYS A 335 -2.12 10.55 24.22
C LYS A 335 -1.31 9.37 23.70
N GLN A 336 -0.81 8.53 24.61
CA GLN A 336 0.02 7.38 24.25
C GLN A 336 -0.52 6.11 24.90
N LEU A 337 -0.38 4.99 24.19
CA LEU A 337 -0.60 3.64 24.72
C LEU A 337 0.73 2.88 24.63
N THR A 338 1.33 2.61 25.80
CA THR A 338 2.68 2.01 25.89
C THR A 338 2.68 0.59 26.43
N THR A 339 1.55 0.06 26.90
CA THR A 339 1.45 -1.31 27.40
C THR A 339 1.11 -2.25 26.25
N SER A 340 2.04 -3.12 25.86
CA SER A 340 1.79 -4.20 24.89
C SER A 340 1.12 -5.40 25.57
N TRP A 341 -0.04 -5.80 25.04
CA TRP A 341 -0.78 -6.98 25.47
C TRP A 341 -0.39 -8.24 24.71
N ARG A 342 0.38 -8.07 23.63
CA ARG A 342 0.75 -9.14 22.70
C ARG A 342 2.13 -9.70 23.00
N ASN A 343 3.11 -8.83 23.17
CA ASN A 343 4.52 -9.22 23.13
C ASN A 343 5.11 -9.41 24.54
N PRO A 344 5.93 -10.46 24.74
CA PRO A 344 6.66 -10.67 25.97
C PRO A 344 7.80 -9.64 26.17
N PRO A 345 8.34 -9.51 27.40
CA PRO A 345 9.33 -8.50 27.73
C PRO A 345 10.60 -8.55 26.87
N GLU A 346 11.09 -9.76 26.51
CA GLU A 346 12.32 -9.94 25.75
C GLU A 346 12.18 -9.44 24.32
N VAL A 347 11.03 -9.70 23.69
CA VAL A 347 10.70 -9.19 22.34
C VAL A 347 10.59 -7.66 22.37
N LEU A 348 9.97 -7.10 23.41
CA LEU A 348 9.87 -5.65 23.56
C LEU A 348 11.22 -5.00 23.83
N LYS A 349 12.12 -5.66 24.54
CA LYS A 349 13.49 -5.18 24.76
C LYS A 349 14.23 -5.04 23.43
N LEU A 350 14.12 -6.03 22.53
CA LEU A 350 14.70 -5.95 21.19
C LEU A 350 14.05 -4.85 20.37
N ALA A 351 12.72 -4.79 20.33
CA ALA A 351 11.97 -3.79 19.56
C ALA A 351 12.27 -2.36 20.04
N ASN A 352 12.32 -2.13 21.34
CA ASN A 352 12.69 -0.84 21.93
C ASN A 352 14.13 -0.47 21.56
N GLY A 353 15.08 -1.41 21.59
CA GLY A 353 16.47 -1.18 21.19
C GLY A 353 16.60 -0.75 19.72
N VAL A 354 15.85 -1.38 18.82
CA VAL A 354 15.78 -0.95 17.41
C VAL A 354 15.14 0.44 17.28
N SER A 355 14.07 0.68 18.02
CA SER A 355 13.40 1.98 18.05
C SER A 355 14.33 3.10 18.56
N ASP A 356 15.15 2.83 19.59
CA ASP A 356 16.15 3.78 20.10
C ASP A 356 17.20 4.12 19.04
N ALA A 357 17.67 3.12 18.30
CA ALA A 357 18.66 3.31 17.26
C ALA A 357 18.12 4.13 16.06
N VAL A 358 16.82 4.01 15.76
CA VAL A 358 16.19 4.69 14.61
C VAL A 358 15.69 6.09 14.96
N LEU A 359 15.05 6.26 16.12
CA LEU A 359 14.38 7.51 16.52
C LEU A 359 15.24 8.40 17.43
N GLY A 360 16.41 7.93 17.85
CA GLY A 360 17.27 8.66 18.80
C GLY A 360 16.81 8.50 20.26
N THR A 361 17.42 9.30 21.13
CA THR A 361 17.21 9.21 22.59
C THR A 361 15.85 9.75 23.04
N ALA A 362 15.45 9.41 24.25
CA ALA A 362 14.11 9.59 24.82
C ALA A 362 13.51 11.01 24.73
N GLU A 363 14.33 12.05 24.68
CA GLU A 363 13.86 13.46 24.62
C GLU A 363 13.22 13.85 23.28
N ASN A 364 13.60 13.18 22.18
CA ASN A 364 13.10 13.46 20.84
C ASN A 364 12.12 12.40 20.32
N ARG A 365 11.77 11.41 21.13
CA ARG A 365 10.91 10.31 20.69
C ARG A 365 9.45 10.73 20.52
N ALA A 366 8.91 10.48 19.36
CA ALA A 366 7.46 10.57 19.13
C ALA A 366 6.66 9.53 19.93
N VAL A 367 7.30 8.41 20.34
CA VAL A 367 6.69 7.25 21.02
C VAL A 367 7.54 6.85 22.21
N ALA A 368 6.94 6.67 23.39
CA ALA A 368 7.62 6.10 24.55
C ALA A 368 7.93 4.61 24.37
N ALA A 369 8.92 4.10 25.10
CA ALA A 369 9.26 2.68 25.09
C ALA A 369 8.06 1.82 25.52
N LEU A 370 7.85 0.70 24.80
CA LEU A 370 6.79 -0.24 25.11
C LEU A 370 7.13 -1.09 26.33
N GLN A 371 6.10 -1.37 27.13
CA GLN A 371 6.18 -2.23 28.31
C GLN A 371 5.24 -3.43 28.11
N ALA A 372 5.67 -4.59 28.58
CA ALA A 372 4.79 -5.75 28.59
C ALA A 372 3.63 -5.56 29.58
N ARG A 373 2.52 -6.23 29.32
CA ARG A 373 1.42 -6.31 30.28
C ARG A 373 1.90 -6.86 31.64
N PRO A 374 1.24 -6.51 32.75
CA PRO A 374 1.51 -7.15 34.04
C PRO A 374 1.39 -8.69 33.94
N ALA A 375 2.31 -9.41 34.57
CA ALA A 375 2.38 -10.87 34.55
C ALA A 375 2.48 -11.48 33.13
N ALA A 376 3.14 -10.78 32.18
CA ALA A 376 3.48 -11.38 30.89
C ALA A 376 4.48 -12.52 31.11
N GLU A 377 4.28 -13.60 30.39
CA GLU A 377 5.24 -14.71 30.35
C GLU A 377 6.54 -14.29 29.68
N ALA A 378 7.64 -14.92 30.04
CA ALA A 378 8.92 -14.73 29.39
C ALA A 378 8.84 -15.20 27.93
N GLY A 379 9.48 -14.45 27.03
CA GLY A 379 9.64 -14.82 25.63
C GLY A 379 11.04 -15.28 25.32
N ASP A 380 11.22 -15.95 24.20
CA ASP A 380 12.52 -16.31 23.68
C ASP A 380 12.85 -15.49 22.43
N VAL A 381 14.08 -14.97 22.36
CA VAL A 381 14.59 -14.20 21.21
C VAL A 381 15.95 -14.74 20.83
N THR A 382 16.01 -15.39 19.69
CA THR A 382 17.24 -15.93 19.13
C THR A 382 17.72 -15.09 17.94
N LEU A 383 19.00 -14.74 17.92
CA LEU A 383 19.65 -14.09 16.78
C LEU A 383 20.54 -15.11 16.07
N GLY A 384 20.29 -15.34 14.79
CA GLY A 384 21.08 -16.20 13.92
C GLY A 384 21.86 -15.37 12.90
N PHE A 385 23.13 -15.76 12.67
CA PHE A 385 23.95 -15.23 11.58
C PHE A 385 24.58 -16.41 10.84
N PHE A 386 24.28 -16.54 9.56
CA PHE A 386 24.61 -17.72 8.78
C PHE A 386 25.58 -17.38 7.64
N PRO A 387 26.41 -18.33 7.18
CA PRO A 387 27.36 -18.11 6.11
C PRO A 387 26.71 -17.97 4.74
N ASP A 388 25.55 -18.58 4.55
CA ASP A 388 24.78 -18.58 3.29
C ASP A 388 23.28 -18.71 3.54
N GLN A 389 22.50 -18.51 2.48
CA GLN A 389 21.04 -18.54 2.51
C GLN A 389 20.49 -19.95 2.78
N ASP A 390 21.13 -20.99 2.27
CA ASP A 390 20.65 -22.36 2.42
C ASP A 390 20.73 -22.81 3.89
N THR A 391 21.82 -22.47 4.57
CA THR A 391 21.99 -22.70 6.00
C THR A 391 20.98 -21.91 6.83
N GLU A 392 20.70 -20.65 6.48
CA GLU A 392 19.67 -19.84 7.13
C GLU A 392 18.28 -20.46 6.98
N ILE A 393 17.89 -20.84 5.76
CA ILE A 393 16.59 -21.46 5.47
C ILE A 393 16.43 -22.79 6.22
N ALA A 394 17.47 -23.63 6.20
CA ALA A 394 17.46 -24.90 6.91
C ALA A 394 17.24 -24.71 8.42
N TYR A 395 17.98 -23.77 9.03
CA TYR A 395 17.83 -23.46 10.46
C TYR A 395 16.42 -22.98 10.81
N VAL A 396 15.85 -22.04 10.03
CA VAL A 396 14.50 -21.52 10.26
C VAL A 396 13.46 -22.63 10.11
N ALA A 397 13.60 -23.47 9.07
CA ALA A 397 12.68 -24.58 8.83
C ALA A 397 12.78 -25.65 9.94
N ASP A 398 13.98 -25.95 10.45
CA ASP A 398 14.18 -26.88 11.57
C ASP A 398 13.56 -26.35 12.86
N ALA A 399 13.75 -25.07 13.18
CA ALA A 399 13.15 -24.43 14.35
C ALA A 399 11.61 -24.47 14.30
N LEU A 400 11.01 -24.10 13.15
CA LEU A 400 9.57 -24.18 12.96
C LEU A 400 9.02 -25.61 13.02
N ALA A 401 9.77 -26.58 12.48
CA ALA A 401 9.40 -27.98 12.53
C ALA A 401 9.46 -28.55 13.97
N GLN A 402 10.41 -28.09 14.77
CA GLN A 402 10.51 -28.47 16.18
C GLN A 402 9.30 -27.95 16.95
N GLU A 403 8.95 -26.66 16.79
CA GLU A 403 7.79 -26.05 17.43
C GLU A 403 6.48 -26.69 16.98
N TYR A 404 6.34 -26.99 15.68
CA TYR A 404 5.16 -27.68 15.15
C TYR A 404 4.98 -29.06 15.77
N ARG A 405 6.05 -29.86 15.85
CA ARG A 405 5.99 -31.19 16.46
C ARG A 405 5.66 -31.14 17.94
N ALA A 406 6.23 -30.18 18.69
CA ALA A 406 5.91 -29.97 20.10
C ALA A 406 4.42 -29.58 20.27
N ALA A 407 3.92 -28.64 19.44
CA ALA A 407 2.52 -28.26 19.48
C ALA A 407 1.57 -29.42 19.20
N VAL A 408 1.89 -30.28 18.21
CA VAL A 408 1.08 -31.50 17.91
C VAL A 408 1.09 -32.47 19.08
N GLN A 409 2.25 -32.70 19.71
CA GLN A 409 2.37 -33.60 20.87
C GLN A 409 1.58 -33.08 22.09
N GLU A 410 1.57 -31.78 22.29
CA GLU A 410 0.85 -31.11 23.38
C GLU A 410 -0.64 -30.88 23.09
N GLY A 411 -1.11 -31.14 21.88
CA GLY A 411 -2.49 -30.89 21.45
C GLY A 411 -2.87 -29.41 21.42
N ARG A 412 -1.91 -28.52 21.28
CA ARG A 412 -2.12 -27.07 21.18
C ARG A 412 -2.06 -26.57 19.72
N ALA A 413 -2.79 -25.53 19.44
CA ALA A 413 -2.66 -24.83 18.16
C ALA A 413 -1.33 -24.06 18.10
N LEU A 414 -0.59 -24.18 16.99
CA LEU A 414 0.56 -23.35 16.69
C LEU A 414 0.13 -22.18 15.80
N SER A 415 0.50 -20.96 16.18
CA SER A 415 0.44 -19.78 15.32
C SER A 415 1.86 -19.27 15.11
N ALA A 416 2.39 -19.45 13.92
CA ALA A 416 3.75 -19.07 13.55
C ALA A 416 3.75 -18.32 12.22
N ALA A 417 4.71 -17.41 12.04
CA ALA A 417 4.91 -16.71 10.78
C ALA A 417 6.40 -16.54 10.48
N ALA A 418 6.79 -16.80 9.25
CA ALA A 418 8.12 -16.51 8.75
C ALA A 418 8.05 -15.30 7.80
N LEU A 419 8.76 -14.23 8.14
CA LEU A 419 8.79 -13.00 7.35
C LEU A 419 10.10 -12.93 6.57
N VAL A 420 9.98 -12.78 5.26
CA VAL A 420 11.13 -12.69 4.36
C VAL A 420 11.30 -11.27 3.81
N ARG A 421 12.55 -10.86 3.57
CA ARG A 421 12.83 -9.52 3.01
C ARG A 421 12.45 -9.39 1.53
N LYS A 422 12.49 -10.50 0.79
CA LYS A 422 12.17 -10.57 -0.64
C LYS A 422 11.25 -11.75 -0.90
N ASN A 423 10.17 -11.53 -1.65
CA ASN A 423 9.18 -12.58 -1.96
C ASN A 423 9.78 -13.81 -2.62
N ARG A 424 10.85 -13.67 -3.42
CA ARG A 424 11.56 -14.80 -4.03
C ARG A 424 12.16 -15.81 -3.03
N HIS A 425 12.27 -15.45 -1.75
CA HIS A 425 12.75 -16.36 -0.70
C HIS A 425 11.63 -17.23 -0.13
N SER A 426 10.36 -16.85 -0.30
CA SER A 426 9.21 -17.60 0.23
C SER A 426 9.11 -19.02 -0.34
N PRO A 427 9.27 -19.28 -1.65
CA PRO A 427 9.23 -20.63 -2.20
C PRO A 427 10.35 -21.54 -1.65
N LEU A 428 11.54 -20.98 -1.40
CA LEU A 428 12.66 -21.74 -0.87
C LEU A 428 12.38 -22.22 0.56
N LEU A 429 11.84 -21.34 1.40
CA LEU A 429 11.45 -21.70 2.76
C LEU A 429 10.27 -22.66 2.77
N ALA A 430 9.30 -22.47 1.87
CA ALA A 430 8.14 -23.34 1.71
C ALA A 430 8.58 -24.79 1.38
N ALA A 431 9.50 -24.97 0.42
CA ALA A 431 10.06 -26.28 0.08
C ALA A 431 10.77 -26.93 1.28
N ALA A 432 11.56 -26.15 2.04
CA ALA A 432 12.23 -26.65 3.23
C ALA A 432 11.26 -27.05 4.35
N LEU A 433 10.11 -26.39 4.50
CA LEU A 433 9.05 -26.75 5.44
C LEU A 433 8.32 -28.02 4.99
N GLU A 434 8.04 -28.14 3.67
CA GLU A 434 7.40 -29.33 3.09
C GLU A 434 8.24 -30.58 3.30
N GLU A 435 9.56 -30.53 3.06
CA GLU A 435 10.49 -31.63 3.36
C GLU A 435 10.45 -32.08 4.82
N ARG A 436 10.09 -31.17 5.74
CA ARG A 436 9.98 -31.45 7.18
C ARG A 436 8.57 -31.80 7.64
N GLY A 437 7.61 -31.88 6.71
CA GLY A 437 6.21 -32.19 6.98
C GLY A 437 5.47 -31.10 7.76
N VAL A 438 5.88 -29.84 7.65
CA VAL A 438 5.23 -28.70 8.29
C VAL A 438 4.22 -28.07 7.32
N PRO A 439 2.93 -28.02 7.63
CA PRO A 439 1.96 -27.32 6.79
C PRO A 439 2.22 -25.80 6.78
N TYR A 440 2.09 -25.20 5.62
CA TYR A 440 2.34 -23.77 5.45
C TYR A 440 1.35 -23.13 4.48
N GLU A 441 1.22 -21.82 4.56
CA GLU A 441 0.53 -20.97 3.58
C GLU A 441 1.41 -19.79 3.23
N ILE A 442 1.58 -19.52 1.93
CA ILE A 442 2.28 -18.32 1.46
C ILE A 442 1.24 -17.20 1.32
N VAL A 443 1.34 -16.19 2.19
CA VAL A 443 0.45 -15.04 2.18
C VAL A 443 0.95 -14.01 1.17
N GLY A 444 0.03 -13.53 0.33
CA GLY A 444 0.34 -12.59 -0.74
C GLY A 444 0.85 -13.33 -1.97
N LEU A 445 -0.08 -13.80 -2.75
CA LEU A 445 0.15 -14.52 -4.01
C LEU A 445 0.92 -13.67 -5.06
N ALA A 446 2.18 -13.40 -4.79
CA ALA A 446 3.18 -13.32 -5.84
C ALA A 446 3.53 -14.77 -6.16
N GLY A 447 3.03 -15.31 -7.26
CA GLY A 447 3.40 -16.67 -7.63
C GLY A 447 2.29 -17.54 -8.20
N LEU A 448 1.06 -17.05 -8.35
CA LEU A 448 0.08 -17.82 -9.12
C LEU A 448 0.58 -18.13 -10.54
N LEU A 449 1.27 -17.15 -11.14
CA LEU A 449 1.89 -17.31 -12.47
C LEU A 449 3.16 -18.16 -12.45
N ASP A 450 3.75 -18.41 -11.26
CA ASP A 450 4.93 -19.28 -11.09
C ASP A 450 4.54 -20.73 -10.83
N VAL A 451 3.26 -21.00 -10.52
CA VAL A 451 2.74 -22.36 -10.44
C VAL A 451 2.88 -23.00 -11.85
N PRO A 452 3.59 -24.14 -11.98
CA PRO A 452 3.94 -24.71 -13.27
C PRO A 452 2.74 -24.86 -14.23
N GLU A 453 1.60 -25.35 -13.74
CA GLU A 453 0.39 -25.55 -14.53
C GLU A 453 -0.25 -24.24 -14.99
N VAL A 454 -0.19 -23.20 -14.14
CA VAL A 454 -0.69 -21.86 -14.49
C VAL A 454 0.23 -21.19 -15.51
N ALA A 455 1.54 -21.27 -15.27
CA ALA A 455 2.54 -20.73 -16.17
C ALA A 455 2.51 -21.41 -17.57
N ASP A 456 2.24 -22.72 -17.63
CA ASP A 456 2.03 -23.44 -18.88
C ASP A 456 0.75 -22.97 -19.58
N THR A 457 -0.33 -22.77 -18.82
CA THR A 457 -1.58 -22.22 -19.34
C THR A 457 -1.40 -20.81 -19.91
N VAL A 458 -0.66 -19.96 -19.19
CA VAL A 458 -0.32 -18.60 -19.65
C VAL A 458 0.56 -18.65 -20.90
N ALA A 459 1.53 -19.56 -20.96
CA ALA A 459 2.37 -19.74 -22.15
C ALA A 459 1.55 -20.16 -23.37
N ILE A 460 0.58 -21.07 -23.20
CA ILE A 460 -0.35 -21.45 -24.27
C ILE A 460 -1.16 -20.23 -24.74
N ALA A 461 -1.75 -19.47 -23.80
CA ALA A 461 -2.52 -18.29 -24.14
C ALA A 461 -1.66 -17.21 -24.83
N THR A 462 -0.41 -17.05 -24.38
CA THR A 462 0.56 -16.13 -24.99
C THR A 462 0.85 -16.53 -26.45
N MET A 463 1.12 -17.79 -26.70
CA MET A 463 1.40 -18.29 -28.06
C MET A 463 0.20 -18.15 -29.00
N LEU A 464 -1.03 -18.22 -28.51
CA LEU A 464 -2.24 -17.99 -29.30
C LEU A 464 -2.39 -16.53 -29.77
N VAL A 465 -1.89 -15.58 -28.96
CA VAL A 465 -2.02 -14.14 -29.25
C VAL A 465 -0.74 -13.56 -29.84
N ARG A 466 0.41 -14.07 -29.40
CA ARG A 466 1.76 -13.67 -29.85
C ARG A 466 2.58 -14.91 -30.20
N PRO A 467 2.42 -15.46 -31.41
CA PRO A 467 3.11 -16.68 -31.82
C PRO A 467 4.63 -16.53 -31.95
N ASP A 468 5.15 -15.32 -31.94
CA ASP A 468 6.56 -14.96 -31.97
C ASP A 468 7.21 -14.82 -30.56
N ASP A 469 6.47 -15.09 -29.48
CA ASP A 469 7.00 -15.04 -28.11
C ASP A 469 7.89 -16.27 -27.83
N THR A 470 9.19 -16.08 -28.00
CA THR A 470 10.19 -17.14 -27.85
C THR A 470 10.21 -17.73 -26.42
N ALA A 471 9.95 -16.93 -25.38
CA ALA A 471 9.96 -17.41 -24.01
C ALA A 471 8.79 -18.38 -23.74
N ALA A 472 7.59 -18.02 -24.20
CA ALA A 472 6.41 -18.88 -24.14
C ALA A 472 6.61 -20.17 -24.97
N ALA A 473 7.16 -20.04 -26.18
CA ALA A 473 7.48 -21.18 -27.03
C ALA A 473 8.46 -22.16 -26.38
N LEU A 474 9.58 -21.67 -25.86
CA LEU A 474 10.58 -22.50 -25.16
C LEU A 474 10.02 -23.20 -23.93
N ARG A 475 9.15 -22.51 -23.16
CA ARG A 475 8.48 -23.12 -22.03
C ARG A 475 7.59 -24.30 -22.44
N LEU A 476 6.80 -24.15 -23.49
CA LEU A 476 5.92 -25.20 -23.98
C LEU A 476 6.69 -26.36 -24.61
N LEU A 477 7.70 -26.05 -25.43
CA LEU A 477 8.52 -27.05 -26.08
C LEU A 477 9.34 -27.90 -25.13
N GLY A 478 9.95 -27.27 -24.09
CA GLY A 478 10.73 -27.95 -23.07
C GLY A 478 9.90 -28.51 -21.90
N GLY A 479 8.64 -28.09 -21.79
CA GLY A 479 7.72 -28.48 -20.74
C GLY A 479 7.08 -29.87 -20.96
N PRO A 480 6.25 -30.32 -19.99
CA PRO A 480 5.70 -31.68 -20.01
C PRO A 480 4.73 -31.93 -21.20
N ALA A 481 4.22 -30.89 -21.83
CA ALA A 481 3.30 -31.02 -22.98
C ALA A 481 3.99 -31.53 -24.24
N VAL A 482 5.25 -31.15 -24.50
CA VAL A 482 6.02 -31.53 -25.69
C VAL A 482 7.28 -32.36 -25.33
N GLY A 483 8.01 -31.95 -24.28
CA GLY A 483 9.11 -32.70 -23.67
C GLY A 483 10.41 -32.71 -24.50
N LEU A 484 10.68 -31.65 -25.28
CA LEU A 484 11.94 -31.56 -26.03
C LEU A 484 13.14 -31.33 -25.06
N GLY A 485 14.18 -32.10 -25.29
CA GLY A 485 15.45 -31.92 -24.59
C GLY A 485 16.26 -30.73 -25.13
N LEU A 486 17.33 -30.38 -24.41
CA LEU A 486 18.19 -29.25 -24.78
C LEU A 486 18.81 -29.40 -26.18
N ALA A 487 19.17 -30.64 -26.57
CA ALA A 487 19.72 -30.93 -27.88
C ALA A 487 18.68 -30.72 -29.02
N ASP A 488 17.43 -31.07 -28.77
CA ASP A 488 16.34 -30.87 -29.73
C ASP A 488 16.02 -29.37 -29.89
N LEU A 489 15.98 -28.61 -28.78
CA LEU A 489 15.80 -27.16 -28.78
C LEU A 489 16.93 -26.46 -29.55
N GLN A 490 18.18 -26.91 -29.35
CA GLN A 490 19.34 -26.38 -30.08
C GLN A 490 19.27 -26.68 -31.58
N ALA A 491 18.84 -27.88 -31.94
CA ALA A 491 18.65 -28.27 -33.37
C ALA A 491 17.54 -27.43 -34.01
N LEU A 492 16.41 -27.22 -33.30
CA LEU A 492 15.31 -26.37 -33.75
C LEU A 492 15.78 -24.91 -33.94
N ALA A 493 16.50 -24.33 -32.97
CA ALA A 493 17.03 -22.98 -33.08
C ALA A 493 18.01 -22.84 -34.27
N SER A 494 18.87 -23.83 -34.49
CA SER A 494 19.80 -23.85 -35.61
C SER A 494 19.06 -23.92 -36.96
N ARG A 495 17.98 -24.70 -37.03
CA ARG A 495 17.14 -24.78 -38.24
C ARG A 495 16.40 -23.45 -38.48
N ALA A 496 15.83 -22.83 -37.46
CA ALA A 496 15.18 -21.54 -37.56
C ALA A 496 16.12 -20.44 -38.09
N ASN A 497 17.35 -20.37 -37.53
CA ASN A 497 18.37 -19.43 -37.98
C ASN A 497 18.76 -19.65 -39.46
N ASN A 498 18.88 -20.91 -39.89
CA ASN A 498 19.20 -21.24 -41.29
C ASN A 498 18.06 -20.82 -42.23
N LEU A 499 16.82 -20.98 -41.83
CA LEU A 499 15.65 -20.55 -42.64
C LEU A 499 15.56 -19.03 -42.70
N HIS A 500 15.82 -18.34 -41.58
CA HIS A 500 15.84 -16.87 -41.52
C HIS A 500 16.95 -16.27 -42.41
N GLY A 501 18.17 -16.81 -42.35
CA GLY A 501 19.28 -16.40 -43.22
C GLY A 501 18.93 -16.62 -44.69
N SER A 502 18.35 -17.76 -45.06
CA SER A 502 17.90 -18.07 -46.42
C SER A 502 16.78 -17.14 -46.90
N ALA A 503 15.88 -16.69 -46.01
CA ALA A 503 14.79 -15.77 -46.35
C ALA A 503 15.29 -14.33 -46.61
N LEU A 504 16.36 -13.91 -45.94
CA LEU A 504 16.99 -12.60 -46.19
C LEU A 504 17.74 -12.52 -47.54
N ASP A 505 18.24 -13.66 -48.03
CA ASP A 505 18.96 -13.77 -49.29
C ASP A 505 18.02 -13.95 -50.51
N THR A 506 16.71 -14.13 -50.29
CA THR A 506 15.72 -14.38 -51.34
C THR A 506 14.93 -13.09 -51.64
N PRO A 507 14.88 -12.59 -52.89
CA PRO A 507 14.05 -11.46 -53.25
C PRO A 507 12.57 -11.67 -52.91
N PRO A 508 11.81 -10.62 -52.52
CA PRO A 508 10.42 -10.74 -52.08
C PRO A 508 9.47 -11.45 -53.04
N GLU A 509 9.78 -11.47 -54.33
CA GLU A 509 8.99 -12.10 -55.38
C GLU A 509 9.19 -13.63 -55.50
N ALA A 510 10.18 -14.19 -54.82
CA ALA A 510 10.54 -15.61 -54.87
C ALA A 510 10.33 -16.33 -53.51
N ALA A 511 9.53 -15.77 -52.61
CA ALA A 511 9.24 -16.40 -51.33
C ALA A 511 8.53 -17.75 -51.56
N PRO A 512 9.01 -18.86 -50.98
CA PRO A 512 8.39 -20.16 -51.13
C PRO A 512 6.94 -20.13 -50.68
N ALA A 513 6.09 -20.84 -51.46
CA ALA A 513 4.65 -20.93 -51.23
C ALA A 513 4.26 -21.66 -49.92
N ASP A 514 5.21 -21.99 -49.07
CA ASP A 514 5.02 -22.77 -47.87
C ASP A 514 5.01 -21.87 -46.61
N ALA A 515 3.83 -21.23 -46.40
CA ALA A 515 3.58 -20.40 -45.23
C ALA A 515 3.81 -21.14 -43.89
N ALA A 516 3.75 -22.48 -43.89
CA ALA A 516 3.98 -23.30 -42.71
C ALA A 516 5.47 -23.36 -42.33
N GLU A 517 6.40 -23.42 -43.30
CA GLU A 517 7.84 -23.38 -43.03
C GLU A 517 8.29 -21.99 -42.51
N HIS A 518 7.64 -20.91 -42.96
CA HIS A 518 7.93 -19.55 -42.48
C HIS A 518 7.42 -19.33 -41.05
N LEU A 519 6.28 -19.89 -40.68
CA LEU A 519 5.74 -19.83 -39.33
C LEU A 519 6.66 -20.58 -38.32
N HIS A 520 7.21 -21.75 -38.77
CA HIS A 520 8.17 -22.51 -37.94
C HIS A 520 9.54 -21.85 -37.85
N ALA A 521 9.91 -20.96 -38.75
CA ALA A 521 11.18 -20.24 -38.71
C ALA A 521 11.13 -19.00 -37.76
N GLN A 522 9.93 -18.56 -37.38
CA GLN A 522 9.73 -17.46 -36.43
C GLN A 522 9.57 -17.96 -34.97
N LEU A 523 9.32 -19.25 -34.77
CA LEU A 523 9.36 -19.93 -33.50
C LEU A 523 10.79 -20.36 -33.13
#